data_1efc1006d1a28ea0a58723497fb2e929
#
_entry.id   1efc1006d1a28ea0a58723497fb2e929
#
_cell.length_a   1.000
_cell.length_b   1.000
_cell.length_c   1.000
_cell.angle_alpha   90.00
_cell.angle_beta   90.00
_cell.angle_gamma   90.00
#
_symmetry.space_group_name_H-M   'P 1'
#
loop_
_entity.id
_entity.type
_entity.pdbx_description
1 polymer ?
#
loop_
_entity_poly.entity_id
_entity_poly.type
_entity_poly.pdbx_seq_one_letter_code
_entity_poly.pdbx_strand_id
1 'polypeptide(L)'
;MSHKRKASNFDLDNGKLEELYPSPSGSTTSYNNAWLKIKAFMEANGFEHSQYSGYESIHGMSYADAFSVLERLQETFPWFRECAKAASLTEIGKRHDVLEHLDHIKDEVEPQNEPEPHVSLQSEMTVMRAAARALESNSGRNQGPQVKNNER
;
A
#
# COMPACT_ATOMS: atom_id res chain seq x y z
N MET A 1 -20.72 25.92 10.59
CA MET A 1 -19.70 25.38 9.67
C MET A 1 -19.82 23.88 9.61
N SER A 2 -19.90 23.28 8.44
CA SER A 2 -19.90 21.84 8.32
C SER A 2 -18.49 21.31 8.45
N HIS A 3 -18.30 20.35 9.35
CA HIS A 3 -17.03 19.67 9.47
C HIS A 3 -16.84 18.62 8.36
N LYS A 4 -15.62 18.46 7.89
CA LYS A 4 -15.27 17.38 6.97
C LYS A 4 -15.20 16.04 7.69
N ARG A 5 -15.35 14.97 6.93
CA ARG A 5 -15.15 13.61 7.43
C ARG A 5 -13.70 13.40 7.89
N LYS A 6 -13.52 12.50 8.82
CA LYS A 6 -12.21 12.14 9.36
C LYS A 6 -11.90 10.69 9.04
N ALA A 7 -10.64 10.40 8.74
CA ALA A 7 -10.12 9.06 8.60
C ALA A 7 -9.13 8.76 9.71
N SER A 8 -9.25 7.58 10.29
CA SER A 8 -8.32 7.06 11.30
C SER A 8 -7.72 5.76 10.82
N ASN A 9 -6.41 5.60 10.95
CA ASN A 9 -5.69 4.39 10.61
C ASN A 9 -4.87 3.94 11.80
N PHE A 10 -4.85 2.62 12.04
CA PHE A 10 -4.10 2.00 13.11
C PHE A 10 -3.12 0.98 12.54
N ASP A 11 -1.92 0.97 13.08
CA ASP A 11 -0.95 -0.11 12.86
C ASP A 11 -0.66 -0.78 14.20
N LEU A 12 -1.13 -2.00 14.37
CA LEU A 12 -0.97 -2.77 15.60
C LEU A 12 0.10 -3.84 15.43
N ASP A 13 0.86 -4.04 16.50
CA ASP A 13 1.82 -5.12 16.61
C ASP A 13 1.10 -6.44 16.97
N ASN A 14 1.06 -7.38 16.04
CA ASN A 14 0.40 -8.66 16.26
C ASN A 14 1.04 -9.49 17.36
N GLY A 15 2.38 -9.43 17.51
CA GLY A 15 3.08 -10.11 18.60
C GLY A 15 2.67 -9.58 19.97
N LYS A 16 2.56 -8.26 20.13
CA LYS A 16 2.05 -7.67 21.37
C LYS A 16 0.57 -7.94 21.60
N LEU A 17 -0.24 -8.01 20.53
CA LEU A 17 -1.64 -8.43 20.64
C LEU A 17 -1.76 -9.86 21.16
N GLU A 18 -0.92 -10.77 20.70
CA GLU A 18 -0.90 -12.16 21.21
C GLU A 18 -0.57 -12.22 22.70
N GLU A 19 0.34 -11.37 23.16
CA GLU A 19 0.76 -11.31 24.57
C GLU A 19 -0.28 -10.63 25.46
N LEU A 20 -0.84 -9.50 25.04
CA LEU A 20 -1.61 -8.60 25.89
C LEU A 20 -3.12 -8.76 25.74
N TYR A 21 -3.59 -9.26 24.60
CA TYR A 21 -5.01 -9.47 24.40
C TYR A 21 -5.51 -10.66 25.24
N PRO A 22 -6.52 -10.46 26.11
CA PRO A 22 -6.99 -11.52 26.98
C PRO A 22 -7.59 -12.66 26.17
N SER A 23 -6.94 -13.82 26.22
CA SER A 23 -7.44 -15.05 25.61
C SER A 23 -7.90 -16.01 26.67
N PRO A 24 -9.22 -16.21 26.86
CA PRO A 24 -9.74 -17.14 27.86
C PRO A 24 -9.40 -18.60 27.56
N SER A 25 -9.07 -18.92 26.32
CA SER A 25 -8.83 -20.31 25.86
C SER A 25 -7.37 -20.63 25.56
N GLY A 26 -6.43 -19.70 25.77
CA GLY A 26 -5.02 -19.89 25.42
C GLY A 26 -4.75 -20.02 23.92
N SER A 27 -5.71 -19.65 23.07
CA SER A 27 -5.59 -19.70 21.61
C SER A 27 -4.66 -18.62 21.10
N THR A 28 -3.65 -18.99 20.32
CA THR A 28 -2.70 -18.07 19.66
C THR A 28 -3.34 -17.21 18.56
N THR A 29 -4.55 -17.53 18.12
CA THR A 29 -5.28 -16.81 17.08
C THR A 29 -6.32 -15.83 17.62
N SER A 30 -6.43 -15.70 18.93
CA SER A 30 -7.43 -14.82 19.55
C SER A 30 -7.22 -13.33 19.27
N TYR A 31 -6.01 -12.93 18.86
CA TYR A 31 -5.74 -11.55 18.44
C TYR A 31 -6.60 -11.09 17.24
N ASN A 32 -7.10 -12.00 16.42
CA ASN A 32 -8.05 -11.68 15.37
C ASN A 32 -9.36 -11.09 15.94
N ASN A 33 -9.74 -11.51 17.14
CA ASN A 33 -10.91 -10.96 17.83
C ASN A 33 -10.68 -9.51 18.29
N ALA A 34 -9.42 -9.11 18.51
CA ALA A 34 -9.09 -7.73 18.84
C ALA A 34 -9.47 -6.79 17.70
N TRP A 35 -9.15 -7.14 16.46
CA TRP A 35 -9.54 -6.38 15.28
C TRP A 35 -11.05 -6.29 15.10
N LEU A 36 -11.78 -7.39 15.35
CA LEU A 36 -13.24 -7.41 15.30
C LEU A 36 -13.86 -6.53 16.37
N LYS A 37 -13.29 -6.47 17.57
CA LYS A 37 -13.75 -5.59 18.65
C LYS A 37 -13.51 -4.12 18.34
N ILE A 38 -12.34 -3.78 17.79
CA ILE A 38 -12.05 -2.41 17.32
C ILE A 38 -13.05 -2.01 16.25
N LYS A 39 -13.30 -2.87 15.27
CA LYS A 39 -14.26 -2.63 14.20
C LYS A 39 -15.67 -2.36 14.75
N ALA A 40 -16.15 -3.22 15.62
CA ALA A 40 -17.46 -3.07 16.24
C ALA A 40 -17.57 -1.76 17.05
N PHE A 41 -16.52 -1.40 17.78
CA PHE A 41 -16.47 -0.14 18.52
C PHE A 41 -16.50 1.07 17.59
N MET A 42 -15.69 1.09 16.54
CA MET A 42 -15.63 2.21 15.59
C MET A 42 -16.95 2.37 14.86
N GLU A 43 -17.57 1.29 14.41
CA GLU A 43 -18.88 1.32 13.77
C GLU A 43 -19.99 1.82 14.70
N ALA A 44 -19.95 1.47 15.98
CA ALA A 44 -20.89 1.96 17.00
C ALA A 44 -20.69 3.46 17.31
N ASN A 45 -19.54 4.04 16.97
CA ASN A 45 -19.18 5.43 17.25
C ASN A 45 -19.11 6.32 16.00
N GLY A 46 -19.81 5.95 14.93
CA GLY A 46 -19.99 6.78 13.74
C GLY A 46 -18.88 6.69 12.71
N PHE A 47 -18.09 5.63 12.74
CA PHE A 47 -17.10 5.30 11.72
C PHE A 47 -17.51 4.07 10.93
N GLU A 48 -17.12 3.99 9.70
CA GLU A 48 -17.22 2.80 8.87
C GLU A 48 -15.82 2.26 8.56
N HIS A 49 -15.67 0.95 8.46
CA HIS A 49 -14.43 0.32 8.07
C HIS A 49 -14.20 0.56 6.57
N SER A 50 -13.08 1.16 6.21
CA SER A 50 -12.74 1.44 4.81
C SER A 50 -11.91 0.32 4.20
N GLN A 51 -10.64 0.25 4.53
CA GLN A 51 -9.73 -0.78 4.04
C GLN A 51 -8.73 -1.14 5.14
N TYR A 52 -8.40 -2.41 5.28
CA TYR A 52 -7.44 -2.91 6.26
C TYR A 52 -7.73 -2.43 7.69
N SER A 53 -6.87 -1.62 8.25
CA SER A 53 -6.99 -0.99 9.57
C SER A 53 -7.49 0.45 9.51
N GLY A 54 -8.10 0.85 8.39
CA GLY A 54 -8.63 2.19 8.16
C GLY A 54 -10.10 2.31 8.48
N TYR A 55 -10.47 3.42 9.12
CA TYR A 55 -11.84 3.79 9.45
C TYR A 55 -12.12 5.20 9.01
N GLU A 56 -13.32 5.44 8.47
CA GLU A 56 -13.74 6.76 8.04
C GLU A 56 -15.04 7.13 8.75
N SER A 57 -15.14 8.37 9.22
CA SER A 57 -16.39 8.84 9.81
C SER A 57 -17.49 8.87 8.73
N ILE A 58 -18.69 8.40 9.09
CA ILE A 58 -19.86 8.38 8.17
C ILE A 58 -20.29 9.81 7.84
N HIS A 59 -20.23 10.69 8.83
CA HIS A 59 -20.58 12.11 8.71
C HIS A 59 -19.38 12.99 9.04
N GLY A 60 -19.46 14.27 8.67
CA GLY A 60 -18.48 15.25 9.11
C GLY A 60 -18.43 15.35 10.64
N MET A 61 -17.23 15.43 11.20
CA MET A 61 -17.02 15.63 12.64
C MET A 61 -15.80 16.51 12.89
N SER A 62 -15.77 17.14 14.05
CA SER A 62 -14.60 17.89 14.48
C SER A 62 -13.44 16.97 14.85
N TYR A 63 -12.22 17.50 14.87
CA TYR A 63 -11.08 16.76 15.42
C TYR A 63 -11.27 16.41 16.89
N ALA A 64 -11.86 17.33 17.68
CA ALA A 64 -12.15 17.08 19.09
C ALA A 64 -13.11 15.89 19.29
N ASP A 65 -14.16 15.80 18.50
CA ASP A 65 -15.09 14.66 18.55
C ASP A 65 -14.41 13.34 18.13
N ALA A 66 -13.61 13.39 17.08
CA ALA A 66 -12.86 12.22 16.64
C ALA A 66 -11.84 11.75 17.69
N PHE A 67 -11.09 12.66 18.32
CA PHE A 67 -10.19 12.33 19.41
C PHE A 67 -10.95 11.75 20.61
N SER A 68 -12.12 12.26 20.95
CA SER A 68 -12.96 11.72 22.01
C SER A 68 -13.38 10.27 21.76
N VAL A 69 -13.65 9.91 20.50
CA VAL A 69 -13.88 8.50 20.12
C VAL A 69 -12.65 7.65 20.35
N LEU A 70 -11.47 8.12 19.94
CA LEU A 70 -10.21 7.39 20.12
C LEU A 70 -9.80 7.25 21.60
N GLU A 71 -10.06 8.24 22.42
CA GLU A 71 -9.87 8.18 23.87
C GLU A 71 -10.76 7.11 24.49
N ARG A 72 -12.03 7.06 24.13
CA ARG A 72 -12.97 6.01 24.58
C ARG A 72 -12.59 4.62 24.06
N LEU A 73 -12.00 4.53 22.87
CA LEU A 73 -11.44 3.28 22.35
C LEU A 73 -10.33 2.75 23.28
N GLN A 74 -9.40 3.64 23.68
CA GLN A 74 -8.35 3.30 24.61
C GLN A 74 -8.86 2.93 26.01
N GLU A 75 -9.87 3.64 26.50
CA GLU A 75 -10.51 3.33 27.79
C GLU A 75 -11.22 1.98 27.76
N THR A 76 -11.87 1.65 26.64
CA THR A 76 -12.58 0.39 26.44
C THR A 76 -11.61 -0.79 26.27
N PHE A 77 -10.51 -0.56 25.57
CA PHE A 77 -9.47 -1.56 25.30
C PHE A 77 -8.10 -1.09 25.81
N PRO A 78 -7.78 -1.28 27.09
CA PRO A 78 -6.52 -0.79 27.68
C PRO A 78 -5.25 -1.30 26.99
N TRP A 79 -5.31 -2.46 26.35
CA TRP A 79 -4.23 -3.04 25.58
C TRP A 79 -3.94 -2.30 24.25
N PHE A 80 -4.86 -1.47 23.77
CA PHE A 80 -4.76 -0.83 22.45
C PHE A 80 -3.49 0.02 22.32
N ARG A 81 -3.22 0.90 23.28
CA ARG A 81 -2.06 1.80 23.22
C ARG A 81 -0.72 1.04 23.19
N GLU A 82 -0.59 -0.02 23.95
CA GLU A 82 0.64 -0.80 24.02
C GLU A 82 0.88 -1.61 22.74
N CYS A 83 -0.18 -2.03 22.09
CA CYS A 83 -0.12 -2.75 20.82
C CYS A 83 0.02 -1.81 19.60
N ALA A 84 -0.36 -0.54 19.72
CA ALA A 84 -0.31 0.41 18.61
C ALA A 84 1.11 0.87 18.32
N LYS A 85 1.62 0.52 17.14
CA LYS A 85 2.87 1.06 16.58
C LYS A 85 2.66 2.47 16.03
N ALA A 86 1.54 2.68 15.37
CA ALA A 86 1.13 3.95 14.80
C ALA A 86 -0.39 4.07 14.83
N ALA A 87 -0.84 5.29 15.01
CA ALA A 87 -2.24 5.68 14.83
C ALA A 87 -2.27 7.09 14.27
N SER A 88 -3.12 7.33 13.30
CA SER A 88 -3.25 8.63 12.65
C SER A 88 -4.71 9.03 12.52
N LEU A 89 -4.93 10.33 12.52
CA LEU A 89 -6.23 10.94 12.26
C LEU A 89 -6.03 12.03 11.21
N THR A 90 -6.74 11.91 10.10
CA THR A 90 -6.65 12.83 8.97
C THR A 90 -8.01 13.35 8.56
N GLU A 91 -8.03 14.52 7.97
CA GLU A 91 -9.24 15.07 7.39
C GLU A 91 -9.37 14.62 5.92
N ILE A 92 -10.55 14.09 5.58
CA ILE A 92 -10.82 13.65 4.22
C ILE A 92 -11.19 14.86 3.38
N GLY A 93 -10.39 15.12 2.36
CA GLY A 93 -10.67 16.12 1.34
C GLY A 93 -11.66 15.61 0.27
N LYS A 94 -11.63 16.24 -0.87
CA LYS A 94 -12.43 15.80 -2.00
C LYS A 94 -11.95 14.45 -2.51
N ARG A 95 -12.87 13.50 -2.65
CA ARG A 95 -12.59 12.18 -3.22
C ARG A 95 -13.01 12.16 -4.69
N HIS A 96 -12.20 11.57 -5.52
CA HIS A 96 -12.48 11.35 -6.93
C HIS A 96 -12.55 9.84 -7.19
N ASP A 97 -13.55 9.41 -7.96
CA ASP A 97 -13.60 8.04 -8.44
C ASP A 97 -12.66 7.89 -9.64
N VAL A 98 -11.62 7.09 -9.46
CA VAL A 98 -10.61 6.85 -10.50
C VAL A 98 -11.10 5.81 -11.50
N LEU A 99 -11.92 4.85 -11.06
CA LEU A 99 -12.43 3.80 -11.94
C LEU A 99 -13.34 4.38 -13.01
N GLU A 100 -14.26 5.25 -12.63
CA GLU A 100 -15.13 5.97 -13.57
C GLU A 100 -14.31 6.75 -14.60
N HIS A 101 -13.25 7.44 -14.16
CA HIS A 101 -12.35 8.15 -15.04
C HIS A 101 -11.62 7.22 -16.02
N LEU A 102 -11.14 6.07 -15.54
CA LEU A 102 -10.45 5.08 -16.37
C LEU A 102 -11.39 4.41 -17.38
N ASP A 103 -12.66 4.21 -17.03
CA ASP A 103 -13.65 3.67 -17.95
C ASP A 103 -13.94 4.63 -19.09
N HIS A 104 -14.04 5.93 -18.85
CA HIS A 104 -14.17 6.95 -19.90
C HIS A 104 -12.98 6.96 -20.88
N ILE A 105 -11.77 6.74 -20.41
CA ILE A 105 -10.59 6.66 -21.28
C ILE A 105 -10.68 5.46 -22.23
N LYS A 106 -11.23 4.33 -21.80
CA LYS A 106 -11.42 3.16 -22.65
C LYS A 106 -12.42 3.44 -23.77
N ASP A 107 -13.48 4.16 -23.48
CA ASP A 107 -14.53 4.50 -24.45
C ASP A 107 -14.04 5.52 -25.49
N GLU A 108 -13.10 6.42 -25.14
CA GLU A 108 -12.49 7.38 -26.04
C GLU A 108 -11.42 6.76 -26.95
N VAL A 109 -10.83 5.63 -26.56
CA VAL A 109 -9.88 4.86 -27.35
C VAL A 109 -10.62 3.72 -28.08
N GLU A 110 -11.68 4.04 -28.83
CA GLU A 110 -12.07 3.15 -29.90
C GLU A 110 -10.98 3.21 -30.97
N PRO A 111 -10.37 2.08 -31.33
CA PRO A 111 -9.29 2.06 -32.28
C PRO A 111 -9.83 2.49 -33.65
N GLN A 112 -9.45 3.63 -34.14
CA GLN A 112 -9.36 3.80 -35.58
C GLN A 112 -8.40 2.71 -36.03
N ASN A 113 -8.97 1.74 -36.73
CA ASN A 113 -8.35 0.55 -37.24
C ASN A 113 -7.29 0.93 -38.28
N GLU A 114 -6.10 1.35 -37.84
CA GLU A 114 -4.89 1.19 -38.61
C GLU A 114 -4.06 0.10 -37.94
N PRO A 115 -3.67 -0.96 -38.66
CA PRO A 115 -2.79 -1.94 -38.09
C PRO A 115 -1.41 -1.28 -37.91
N GLU A 116 -1.21 -0.72 -36.76
CA GLU A 116 0.15 -0.46 -36.29
C GLU A 116 0.87 -1.82 -36.29
N PRO A 117 2.08 -1.90 -36.87
CA PRO A 117 2.84 -3.13 -36.78
C PRO A 117 3.05 -3.45 -35.31
N HIS A 118 2.38 -4.50 -34.84
CA HIS A 118 2.67 -5.05 -33.54
C HIS A 118 4.14 -5.47 -33.50
N VAL A 119 4.97 -4.54 -33.00
CA VAL A 119 6.29 -4.92 -32.55
C VAL A 119 6.04 -5.76 -31.29
N SER A 120 6.02 -7.08 -31.49
CA SER A 120 5.81 -7.97 -30.37
C SER A 120 6.97 -7.78 -29.39
N LEU A 121 6.70 -7.87 -28.09
CA LEU A 121 7.72 -7.88 -27.02
C LEU A 121 8.89 -8.84 -27.35
N GLN A 122 8.61 -9.92 -28.11
CA GLN A 122 9.61 -10.86 -28.59
C GLN A 122 10.58 -10.26 -29.62
N SER A 123 10.13 -9.35 -30.48
CA SER A 123 11.03 -8.69 -31.45
C SER A 123 11.90 -7.64 -30.77
N GLU A 124 11.41 -6.92 -29.76
CA GLU A 124 12.22 -6.00 -28.96
C GLU A 124 13.29 -6.75 -28.14
N MET A 125 12.92 -7.88 -27.53
CA MET A 125 13.88 -8.73 -26.82
C MET A 125 14.93 -9.30 -27.75
N THR A 126 14.59 -9.62 -28.99
CA THR A 126 15.54 -10.13 -29.99
C THR A 126 16.54 -9.06 -30.41
N VAL A 127 16.10 -7.83 -30.60
CA VAL A 127 16.96 -6.69 -30.94
C VAL A 127 17.89 -6.38 -29.76
N MET A 128 17.41 -6.39 -28.53
CA MET A 128 18.23 -6.17 -27.33
C MET A 128 19.27 -7.26 -27.13
N ARG A 129 18.94 -8.53 -27.40
CA ARG A 129 19.90 -9.64 -27.35
C ARG A 129 20.96 -9.56 -28.43
N ALA A 130 20.61 -9.13 -29.64
CA ALA A 130 21.57 -8.90 -30.72
C ALA A 130 22.53 -7.75 -30.40
N ALA A 131 22.05 -6.67 -29.82
CA ALA A 131 22.86 -5.54 -29.37
C ALA A 131 23.82 -5.95 -28.24
N ALA A 132 23.38 -6.74 -27.28
CA ALA A 132 24.22 -7.26 -26.19
C ALA A 132 25.34 -8.17 -26.72
N ARG A 133 25.06 -9.04 -27.70
CA ARG A 133 26.06 -9.88 -28.35
C ARG A 133 27.09 -9.11 -29.14
N ALA A 134 26.68 -8.02 -29.81
CA ALA A 134 27.60 -7.15 -30.54
C ALA A 134 28.57 -6.41 -29.58
N LEU A 135 28.15 -6.06 -28.37
CA LEU A 135 29.00 -5.45 -27.35
C LEU A 135 30.00 -6.46 -26.79
N GLU A 136 29.62 -7.72 -26.58
CA GLU A 136 30.54 -8.76 -26.10
C GLU A 136 31.60 -9.12 -27.14
N SER A 137 31.27 -9.15 -28.42
CA SER A 137 32.25 -9.44 -29.48
C SER A 137 33.28 -8.31 -29.68
N ASN A 138 32.97 -7.10 -29.30
CA ASN A 138 33.86 -5.95 -29.39
C ASN A 138 34.82 -5.84 -28.20
N SER A 139 34.48 -6.44 -27.06
CA SER A 139 35.29 -6.48 -25.85
C SER A 139 36.50 -7.43 -25.97
N GLY A 140 36.47 -8.39 -26.90
CA GLY A 140 37.53 -9.40 -27.04
C GLY A 140 38.73 -8.99 -27.91
N ARG A 141 38.74 -7.77 -28.49
CA ARG A 141 39.80 -7.37 -29.44
C ARG A 141 40.87 -6.43 -28.89
N ASN A 142 40.89 -6.16 -27.61
CA ASN A 142 41.91 -5.32 -27.02
C ASN A 142 43.02 -6.15 -26.35
N GLN A 143 43.68 -7.00 -27.13
CA GLN A 143 45.00 -7.50 -26.71
C GLN A 143 46.03 -6.42 -27.12
N GLY A 144 46.52 -5.70 -26.14
CA GLY A 144 47.57 -4.76 -26.29
C GLY A 144 48.85 -5.42 -26.82
N PRO A 145 49.77 -4.65 -27.44
CA PRO A 145 50.98 -5.21 -28.01
C PRO A 145 51.86 -5.85 -26.93
N GLN A 146 52.22 -7.09 -27.14
CA GLN A 146 53.23 -7.74 -26.34
C GLN A 146 54.57 -7.05 -26.55
N VAL A 147 55.07 -6.41 -25.52
CA VAL A 147 56.44 -5.91 -25.50
C VAL A 147 57.37 -7.13 -25.39
N LYS A 148 58.03 -7.46 -26.44
CA LYS A 148 59.18 -8.39 -26.39
C LYS A 148 60.32 -7.67 -25.72
N ASN A 149 60.58 -7.96 -24.45
CA ASN A 149 61.86 -7.64 -23.84
C ASN A 149 62.91 -8.57 -24.45
N ASN A 150 63.78 -8.01 -25.24
CA ASN A 150 65.00 -8.62 -25.62
C ASN A 150 66.03 -8.25 -24.54
N GLU A 151 66.26 -9.15 -23.59
CA GLU A 151 67.48 -9.09 -22.77
C GLU A 151 68.63 -9.80 -23.48
N ARG A 152 69.69 -9.07 -23.58
CA ARG A 152 71.01 -9.62 -23.80
C ARG A 152 71.75 -9.89 -22.48
#